data_b91d942f1196e99961473eb6b2d03c55
#
_entry.id   b91d942f1196e99961473eb6b2d03c55
#
_cell.length_a   1.000
_cell.length_b   1.000
_cell.length_c   1.000
_cell.angle_alpha   90.00
_cell.angle_beta   90.00
_cell.angle_gamma   90.00
#
_symmetry.space_group_name_H-M   'P 1'
#
loop_
_entity.id
_entity.type
_entity.pdbx_description
1 polymer ?
#
loop_
_entity_poly.entity_id
_entity_poly.type
_entity_poly.pdbx_seq_one_letter_code
_entity_poly.pdbx_strand_id
1 'polypeptide(L)'
;MFPYRDENPTEHPAIVTVGIIALNILAFILVQGAGSDAQLARSVCDLGLIPGEILGTAKPGAGVQLAPGMVCVVEAAPKYWTVLTSMFMHGGWFHLIGNMLFLWVFGNNIEDAMGHGKFLFFYLICGAAAAAAQTFVSPHSIVPMVGASGAISGVLGAYILLYPKVRVHTLIILPIYITTAAIPAWVMLGYWILIQVLSGLGSLSELEKGGVAFFAHVGGFVAGLVLVKLFVSRDRPPPPPPYYRSREV
;
A
#
# COMPACT_ATOMS: atom_id res chain seq x y z
N MET A 1 -6.38 -6.55 -12.86
CA MET A 1 -6.57 -7.79 -12.06
C MET A 1 -6.87 -7.41 -10.63
N PHE A 2 -8.02 -7.84 -10.08
CA PHE A 2 -8.48 -7.50 -8.74
C PHE A 2 -8.62 -8.78 -7.91
N PRO A 3 -7.73 -9.03 -6.93
CA PRO A 3 -7.86 -10.18 -6.04
C PRO A 3 -9.07 -9.97 -5.12
N TYR A 4 -9.88 -11.02 -4.90
CA TYR A 4 -11.02 -10.91 -3.99
C TYR A 4 -11.04 -11.99 -2.90
N ARG A 5 -10.24 -13.04 -3.03
CA ARG A 5 -10.05 -14.10 -2.04
C ARG A 5 -8.79 -14.91 -2.36
N ASP A 6 -8.13 -15.44 -1.35
CA ASP A 6 -7.11 -16.49 -1.50
C ASP A 6 -7.58 -17.84 -0.93
N GLU A 7 -6.83 -18.90 -1.21
CA GLU A 7 -7.06 -20.25 -0.68
C GLU A 7 -6.12 -20.53 0.50
N ASN A 8 -5.88 -19.55 1.36
CA ASN A 8 -4.98 -19.66 2.51
C ASN A 8 -5.76 -19.43 3.81
N PRO A 9 -6.26 -20.49 4.48
CA PRO A 9 -7.01 -20.34 5.73
C PRO A 9 -6.11 -19.82 6.84
N THR A 10 -6.63 -18.92 7.65
CA THR A 10 -5.98 -18.41 8.87
C THR A 10 -6.41 -19.20 10.10
N GLU A 11 -5.54 -19.30 11.10
CA GLU A 11 -5.84 -19.97 12.38
C GLU A 11 -6.31 -18.97 13.44
N HIS A 12 -5.91 -17.70 13.32
CA HIS A 12 -6.25 -16.64 14.26
C HIS A 12 -7.02 -15.50 13.58
N PRO A 13 -7.87 -14.77 14.32
CA PRO A 13 -8.60 -13.62 13.79
C PRO A 13 -7.63 -12.47 13.40
N ALA A 14 -7.89 -11.83 12.28
CA ALA A 14 -7.07 -10.73 11.75
C ALA A 14 -7.47 -9.38 12.35
N ILE A 15 -7.24 -9.20 13.66
CA ILE A 15 -7.71 -8.03 14.43
C ILE A 15 -7.05 -6.74 13.96
N VAL A 16 -5.73 -6.76 13.73
CA VAL A 16 -4.96 -5.57 13.32
C VAL A 16 -5.27 -5.21 11.88
N THR A 17 -5.35 -6.19 10.99
CA THR A 17 -5.78 -5.99 9.59
C THR A 17 -7.12 -5.29 9.52
N VAL A 18 -8.12 -5.81 10.25
CA VAL A 18 -9.46 -5.20 10.31
C VAL A 18 -9.40 -3.82 10.95
N GLY A 19 -8.62 -3.64 12.01
CA GLY A 19 -8.41 -2.35 12.67
C GLY A 19 -7.80 -1.29 11.74
N ILE A 20 -6.80 -1.66 10.94
CA ILE A 20 -6.19 -0.77 9.94
C ILE A 20 -7.20 -0.42 8.85
N ILE A 21 -7.97 -1.38 8.35
CA ILE A 21 -9.03 -1.15 7.36
C ILE A 21 -10.07 -0.18 7.93
N ALA A 22 -10.56 -0.42 9.14
CA ALA A 22 -11.53 0.46 9.78
C ALA A 22 -10.98 1.88 9.98
N LEU A 23 -9.72 2.02 10.41
CA LEU A 23 -9.08 3.32 10.59
C LEU A 23 -8.96 4.09 9.27
N ASN A 24 -8.59 3.43 8.17
CA ASN A 24 -8.52 4.05 6.85
C ASN A 24 -9.91 4.52 6.36
N ILE A 25 -10.94 3.69 6.54
CA ILE A 25 -12.32 4.06 6.18
C ILE A 25 -12.80 5.25 7.02
N LEU A 26 -12.57 5.22 8.34
CA LEU A 26 -12.94 6.32 9.23
C LEU A 26 -12.19 7.62 8.89
N ALA A 27 -10.89 7.55 8.61
CA ALA A 27 -10.10 8.69 8.17
C ALA A 27 -10.66 9.27 6.86
N PHE A 28 -11.00 8.42 5.90
CA PHE A 28 -11.58 8.87 4.63
C PHE A 28 -12.95 9.55 4.82
N ILE A 29 -13.80 9.02 5.69
CA ILE A 29 -15.13 9.59 5.94
C ILE A 29 -15.02 10.88 6.77
N LEU A 30 -14.31 10.85 7.91
CA LEU A 30 -14.32 11.92 8.89
C LEU A 30 -13.32 13.04 8.59
N VAL A 31 -12.13 12.70 8.07
CA VAL A 31 -11.05 13.66 7.78
C VAL A 31 -11.11 14.13 6.34
N GLN A 32 -11.34 13.21 5.38
CA GLN A 32 -11.35 13.51 3.95
C GLN A 32 -12.76 13.80 3.39
N GLY A 33 -13.79 13.91 4.28
CA GLY A 33 -15.16 14.30 3.93
C GLY A 33 -15.83 13.34 2.94
N ALA A 34 -15.57 12.03 3.07
CA ALA A 34 -16.04 11.00 2.17
C ALA A 34 -15.72 11.28 0.69
N GLY A 35 -14.59 11.94 0.44
CA GLY A 35 -14.12 12.25 -0.92
C GLY A 35 -14.70 13.55 -1.51
N SER A 36 -15.29 14.44 -0.70
CA SER A 36 -15.70 15.78 -1.19
C SER A 36 -14.47 16.58 -1.63
N ASP A 37 -14.51 17.19 -2.81
CA ASP A 37 -13.35 17.80 -3.48
C ASP A 37 -12.52 18.73 -2.58
N ALA A 38 -13.18 19.67 -1.90
CA ALA A 38 -12.51 20.67 -1.06
C ALA A 38 -11.83 20.03 0.17
N GLN A 39 -12.53 19.13 0.87
CA GLN A 39 -12.02 18.51 2.10
C GLN A 39 -10.98 17.44 1.78
N LEU A 40 -11.18 16.70 0.69
CA LEU A 40 -10.21 15.76 0.15
C LEU A 40 -8.90 16.45 -0.19
N ALA A 41 -8.94 17.50 -1.01
CA ALA A 41 -7.76 18.25 -1.41
C ALA A 41 -7.03 18.88 -0.22
N ARG A 42 -7.77 19.45 0.76
CA ARG A 42 -7.19 19.99 1.99
C ARG A 42 -6.46 18.92 2.78
N SER A 43 -7.11 17.80 3.05
CA SER A 43 -6.50 16.70 3.84
C SER A 43 -5.29 16.08 3.15
N VAL A 44 -5.31 15.97 1.82
CA VAL A 44 -4.15 15.51 1.02
C VAL A 44 -2.99 16.50 1.14
N CYS A 45 -3.25 17.80 1.15
CA CYS A 45 -2.22 18.83 1.34
C CYS A 45 -1.64 18.81 2.77
N ASP A 46 -2.50 18.74 3.78
CA ASP A 46 -2.08 18.91 5.18
C ASP A 46 -1.43 17.65 5.76
N LEU A 47 -1.88 16.46 5.32
CA LEU A 47 -1.51 15.16 5.89
C LEU A 47 -0.78 14.23 4.92
N GLY A 48 -0.71 14.59 3.63
CA GLY A 48 0.09 13.89 2.62
C GLY A 48 1.58 14.21 2.78
N LEU A 49 2.43 13.28 2.39
CA LEU A 49 3.87 13.46 2.43
C LEU A 49 4.35 14.17 1.16
N ILE A 50 5.04 15.29 1.31
CA ILE A 50 5.67 16.03 0.21
C ILE A 50 7.18 15.79 0.26
N PRO A 51 7.77 15.03 -0.71
CA PRO A 51 9.17 14.67 -0.67
C PRO A 51 10.12 15.85 -0.52
N GLY A 52 9.94 16.91 -1.32
CA GLY A 52 10.78 18.10 -1.28
C GLY A 52 10.65 18.92 0.01
N GLU A 53 9.51 18.85 0.72
CA GLU A 53 9.33 19.46 2.04
C GLU A 53 10.08 18.67 3.12
N ILE A 54 9.98 17.34 3.11
CA ILE A 54 10.67 16.46 4.07
C ILE A 54 12.20 16.63 3.97
N LEU A 55 12.74 16.76 2.76
CA LEU A 55 14.18 16.90 2.52
C LEU A 55 14.67 18.36 2.55
N GLY A 56 13.75 19.34 2.61
CA GLY A 56 14.09 20.77 2.52
C GLY A 56 14.67 21.18 1.15
N THR A 57 14.36 20.43 0.10
CA THR A 57 14.85 20.65 -1.27
C THR A 57 13.86 21.45 -2.12
N ALA A 58 12.60 21.50 -1.74
CA ALA A 58 11.59 22.35 -2.36
C ALA A 58 11.63 23.75 -1.76
N LYS A 59 11.37 24.77 -2.59
CA LYS A 59 11.29 26.15 -2.11
C LYS A 59 10.02 26.35 -1.29
N PRO A 60 10.11 26.91 -0.06
CA PRO A 60 8.93 27.34 0.67
C PRO A 60 8.08 28.31 -0.16
N GLY A 61 6.76 28.12 -0.14
CA GLY A 61 5.84 28.88 -0.99
C GLY A 61 5.62 28.33 -2.39
N ALA A 62 6.41 27.33 -2.84
CA ALA A 62 6.09 26.60 -4.06
C ALA A 62 4.76 25.87 -3.88
N GLY A 63 3.92 25.84 -4.93
CA GLY A 63 2.58 25.26 -4.81
C GLY A 63 2.20 24.40 -6.00
N VAL A 64 1.36 23.40 -5.75
CA VAL A 64 0.73 22.53 -6.75
C VAL A 64 -0.79 22.63 -6.62
N GLN A 65 -1.48 22.76 -7.74
CA GLN A 65 -2.95 22.79 -7.75
C GLN A 65 -3.50 21.37 -7.58
N LEU A 66 -4.25 21.13 -6.50
CA LEU A 66 -4.88 19.84 -6.21
C LEU A 66 -6.35 19.78 -6.66
N ALA A 67 -7.03 20.94 -6.63
CA ALA A 67 -8.43 21.09 -7.06
C ALA A 67 -8.65 22.52 -7.61
N PRO A 68 -9.76 22.79 -8.33
CA PRO A 68 -10.11 24.14 -8.74
C PRO A 68 -10.14 25.10 -7.55
N GLY A 69 -9.31 26.16 -7.62
CA GLY A 69 -9.20 27.17 -6.56
C GLY A 69 -8.43 26.73 -5.31
N MET A 70 -7.82 25.53 -5.29
CA MET A 70 -7.04 25.06 -4.16
C MET A 70 -5.61 24.68 -4.57
N VAL A 71 -4.65 25.41 -4.01
CA VAL A 71 -3.21 25.19 -4.20
C VAL A 71 -2.63 24.67 -2.88
N CYS A 72 -1.96 23.52 -2.96
CA CYS A 72 -1.16 23.01 -1.86
C CYS A 72 0.22 23.68 -1.89
N VAL A 73 0.60 24.29 -0.79
CA VAL A 73 1.83 25.09 -0.68
C VAL A 73 2.83 24.37 0.23
N VAL A 74 4.08 24.29 -0.22
CA VAL A 74 5.19 23.78 0.57
C VAL A 74 5.48 24.71 1.74
N GLU A 75 5.53 24.16 2.94
CA GLU A 75 5.84 24.93 4.15
C GLU A 75 7.37 25.04 4.37
N ALA A 76 7.76 26.01 5.18
CA ALA A 76 9.18 26.24 5.50
C ALA A 76 9.76 25.18 6.45
N ALA A 77 8.90 24.60 7.30
CA ALA A 77 9.28 23.56 8.25
C ALA A 77 8.82 22.17 7.76
N PRO A 78 9.71 21.17 7.74
CA PRO A 78 9.35 19.83 7.30
C PRO A 78 8.35 19.16 8.27
N LYS A 79 7.29 18.60 7.72
CA LYS A 79 6.24 17.89 8.47
C LYS A 79 6.54 16.39 8.56
N TYR A 80 7.50 15.98 9.36
CA TYR A 80 7.92 14.56 9.46
C TYR A 80 6.79 13.59 9.85
N TRP A 81 5.75 14.07 10.56
CA TRP A 81 4.59 13.24 10.90
C TRP A 81 3.79 12.79 9.68
N THR A 82 3.96 13.46 8.52
CA THR A 82 3.28 13.08 7.27
C THR A 82 3.76 11.73 6.73
N VAL A 83 4.92 11.26 7.15
CA VAL A 83 5.36 9.87 6.87
C VAL A 83 4.34 8.87 7.40
N LEU A 84 3.74 9.13 8.55
CA LEU A 84 2.72 8.27 9.15
C LEU A 84 1.32 8.61 8.65
N THR A 85 0.93 9.90 8.66
CA THR A 85 -0.44 10.30 8.34
C THR A 85 -0.79 10.02 6.87
N SER A 86 0.15 10.17 5.96
CA SER A 86 -0.05 9.88 4.53
C SER A 86 -0.49 8.44 4.26
N MET A 87 -0.10 7.48 5.12
CA MET A 87 -0.48 6.08 5.01
C MET A 87 -1.98 5.83 5.22
N PHE A 88 -2.70 6.81 5.80
CA PHE A 88 -4.14 6.73 6.10
C PHE A 88 -4.99 7.66 5.23
N MET A 89 -4.35 8.49 4.39
CA MET A 89 -5.05 9.36 3.45
C MET A 89 -5.16 8.69 2.08
N HIS A 90 -6.23 8.99 1.34
CA HIS A 90 -6.48 8.41 0.01
C HIS A 90 -6.90 9.50 -0.97
N GLY A 91 -6.55 9.30 -2.25
CA GLY A 91 -6.88 10.24 -3.33
C GLY A 91 -8.30 10.08 -3.91
N GLY A 92 -9.16 9.26 -3.29
CA GLY A 92 -10.54 9.02 -3.71
C GLY A 92 -11.03 7.60 -3.41
N TRP A 93 -12.30 7.34 -3.68
CA TRP A 93 -12.96 6.06 -3.39
C TRP A 93 -12.29 4.83 -4.02
N PHE A 94 -11.93 4.90 -5.31
CA PHE A 94 -11.27 3.78 -5.97
C PHE A 94 -9.91 3.45 -5.35
N HIS A 95 -9.18 4.49 -4.93
CA HIS A 95 -7.89 4.32 -4.25
C HIS A 95 -8.07 3.67 -2.87
N LEU A 96 -9.05 4.12 -2.09
CA LEU A 96 -9.37 3.51 -0.79
C LEU A 96 -9.82 2.06 -0.96
N ILE A 97 -10.83 1.80 -1.82
CA ILE A 97 -11.39 0.46 -2.02
C ILE A 97 -10.31 -0.51 -2.50
N GLY A 98 -9.47 -0.09 -3.45
CA GLY A 98 -8.36 -0.91 -3.93
C GLY A 98 -7.40 -1.29 -2.81
N ASN A 99 -6.98 -0.33 -1.99
CA ASN A 99 -6.11 -0.58 -0.86
C ASN A 99 -6.74 -1.52 0.18
N MET A 100 -7.97 -1.28 0.55
CA MET A 100 -8.67 -2.11 1.55
C MET A 100 -8.90 -3.53 1.04
N LEU A 101 -9.18 -3.70 -0.25
CA LEU A 101 -9.33 -5.01 -0.87
C LEU A 101 -8.03 -5.83 -0.81
N PHE A 102 -6.89 -5.22 -1.19
CA PHE A 102 -5.60 -5.90 -1.12
C PHE A 102 -5.21 -6.22 0.33
N LEU A 103 -5.42 -5.28 1.25
CA LEU A 103 -5.13 -5.51 2.67
C LEU A 103 -6.02 -6.61 3.26
N TRP A 104 -7.30 -6.67 2.88
CA TRP A 104 -8.23 -7.72 3.29
C TRP A 104 -7.80 -9.11 2.83
N VAL A 105 -7.38 -9.24 1.55
CA VAL A 105 -7.03 -10.55 0.96
C VAL A 105 -5.68 -11.08 1.46
N PHE A 106 -4.71 -10.22 1.69
CA PHE A 106 -3.34 -10.64 2.00
C PHE A 106 -2.90 -10.37 3.44
N GLY A 107 -3.47 -9.36 4.08
CA GLY A 107 -3.07 -8.90 5.41
C GLY A 107 -3.35 -9.93 6.50
N ASN A 108 -4.49 -10.59 6.44
CA ASN A 108 -4.91 -11.60 7.41
C ASN A 108 -3.88 -12.74 7.56
N ASN A 109 -3.34 -13.24 6.46
CA ASN A 109 -2.36 -14.34 6.46
C ASN A 109 -1.00 -13.91 7.00
N ILE A 110 -0.59 -12.67 6.69
CA ILE A 110 0.68 -12.13 7.21
C ILE A 110 0.56 -11.79 8.69
N GLU A 111 -0.60 -11.28 9.13
CA GLU A 111 -0.90 -11.09 10.54
C GLU A 111 -0.89 -12.43 11.29
N ASP A 112 -1.50 -13.47 10.72
CA ASP A 112 -1.51 -14.82 11.30
C ASP A 112 -0.09 -15.38 11.46
N ALA A 113 0.76 -15.23 10.44
CA ALA A 113 2.14 -15.68 10.47
C ALA A 113 3.04 -14.92 11.47
N MET A 114 2.79 -13.64 11.70
CA MET A 114 3.61 -12.78 12.56
C MET A 114 3.06 -12.62 13.96
N GLY A 115 1.73 -12.67 14.11
CA GLY A 115 0.98 -12.23 15.29
C GLY A 115 0.73 -10.72 15.27
N HIS A 116 -0.32 -10.29 15.97
CA HIS A 116 -0.89 -8.94 15.88
C HIS A 116 0.11 -7.80 16.07
N GLY A 117 0.90 -7.82 17.16
CA GLY A 117 1.84 -6.74 17.45
C GLY A 117 2.97 -6.64 16.42
N LYS A 118 3.58 -7.78 16.05
CA LYS A 118 4.66 -7.79 15.05
C LYS A 118 4.15 -7.36 13.68
N PHE A 119 2.93 -7.76 13.30
CA PHE A 119 2.30 -7.35 12.04
C PHE A 119 2.10 -5.84 11.97
N LEU A 120 1.61 -5.21 13.05
CA LEU A 120 1.46 -3.76 13.10
C LEU A 120 2.79 -3.03 12.88
N PHE A 121 3.85 -3.45 13.60
CA PHE A 121 5.18 -2.85 13.42
C PHE A 121 5.73 -3.10 12.02
N PHE A 122 5.58 -4.29 11.48
CA PHE A 122 5.97 -4.64 10.12
C PHE A 122 5.29 -3.74 9.10
N TYR A 123 3.97 -3.56 9.21
CA TYR A 123 3.17 -2.71 8.33
C TYR A 123 3.67 -1.25 8.35
N LEU A 124 3.88 -0.69 9.54
CA LEU A 124 4.37 0.69 9.70
C LEU A 124 5.79 0.87 9.15
N ILE A 125 6.69 -0.07 9.40
CA ILE A 125 8.07 -0.02 8.90
C ILE A 125 8.09 -0.13 7.36
N CYS A 126 7.29 -1.02 6.78
CA CYS A 126 7.18 -1.12 5.33
C CYS A 126 6.62 0.16 4.71
N GLY A 127 5.65 0.82 5.37
CA GLY A 127 5.13 2.12 4.94
C GLY A 127 6.16 3.23 5.01
N ALA A 128 6.95 3.30 6.08
CA ALA A 128 8.05 4.26 6.19
C ALA A 128 9.14 4.01 5.15
N ALA A 129 9.49 2.75 4.87
CA ALA A 129 10.45 2.38 3.83
C ALA A 129 9.94 2.76 2.42
N ALA A 130 8.64 2.57 2.17
CA ALA A 130 7.99 3.00 0.93
C ALA A 130 8.05 4.52 0.76
N ALA A 131 7.74 5.27 1.83
CA ALA A 131 7.83 6.72 1.85
C ALA A 131 9.26 7.20 1.56
N ALA A 132 10.25 6.58 2.20
CA ALA A 132 11.66 6.87 1.97
C ALA A 132 12.06 6.60 0.51
N ALA A 133 11.69 5.42 -0.05
CA ALA A 133 12.03 5.07 -1.42
C ALA A 133 11.50 6.10 -2.43
N GLN A 134 10.23 6.51 -2.32
CA GLN A 134 9.67 7.55 -3.19
C GLN A 134 10.36 8.90 -2.99
N THR A 135 10.61 9.29 -1.75
CA THR A 135 11.27 10.55 -1.41
C THR A 135 12.68 10.63 -1.99
N PHE A 136 13.45 9.54 -1.97
CA PHE A 136 14.78 9.49 -2.56
C PHE A 136 14.79 9.53 -4.10
N VAL A 137 13.76 8.93 -4.74
CA VAL A 137 13.64 8.94 -6.21
C VAL A 137 13.14 10.30 -6.72
N SER A 138 12.32 10.99 -5.94
CA SER A 138 11.71 12.28 -6.33
C SER A 138 12.01 13.37 -5.28
N PRO A 139 13.30 13.69 -5.01
CA PRO A 139 13.68 14.53 -3.86
C PRO A 139 13.19 15.97 -3.95
N HIS A 140 12.86 16.47 -5.14
CA HIS A 140 12.38 17.84 -5.35
C HIS A 140 10.87 17.94 -5.57
N SER A 141 10.16 16.80 -5.53
CA SER A 141 8.71 16.80 -5.77
C SER A 141 7.97 17.60 -4.71
N ILE A 142 7.07 18.48 -5.18
CA ILE A 142 6.14 19.26 -4.34
C ILE A 142 4.74 18.65 -4.31
N VAL A 143 4.56 17.49 -4.95
CA VAL A 143 3.26 16.81 -5.02
C VAL A 143 3.09 15.94 -3.78
N PRO A 144 1.99 16.13 -3.02
CA PRO A 144 1.69 15.26 -1.88
C PRO A 144 1.44 13.83 -2.32
N MET A 145 2.09 12.87 -1.67
CA MET A 145 1.79 11.45 -1.81
C MET A 145 0.95 10.95 -0.63
N VAL A 146 -0.01 10.09 -0.93
CA VAL A 146 -0.95 9.51 0.04
C VAL A 146 -1.27 8.06 -0.33
N GLY A 147 -1.64 7.27 0.66
CA GLY A 147 -2.14 5.91 0.49
C GLY A 147 -1.49 4.88 1.38
N ALA A 148 -2.28 3.91 1.81
CA ALA A 148 -1.83 2.72 2.53
C ALA A 148 -0.97 1.79 1.65
N SER A 149 -0.97 2.01 0.33
CA SER A 149 -0.45 1.07 -0.67
C SER A 149 1.04 0.77 -0.54
N GLY A 150 1.86 1.71 -0.04
CA GLY A 150 3.27 1.47 0.24
C GLY A 150 3.47 0.40 1.33
N ALA A 151 2.74 0.49 2.44
CA ALA A 151 2.76 -0.50 3.51
C ALA A 151 2.14 -1.84 3.07
N ILE A 152 1.02 -1.79 2.33
CA ILE A 152 0.38 -2.96 1.73
C ILE A 152 1.34 -3.67 0.77
N SER A 153 2.13 -2.94 0.00
CA SER A 153 3.18 -3.52 -0.86
C SER A 153 4.17 -4.36 -0.07
N GLY A 154 4.52 -3.93 1.16
CA GLY A 154 5.32 -4.73 2.09
C GLY A 154 4.62 -6.03 2.49
N VAL A 155 3.31 -5.98 2.74
CA VAL A 155 2.50 -7.18 3.00
C VAL A 155 2.53 -8.12 1.79
N LEU A 156 2.41 -7.60 0.56
CA LEU A 156 2.50 -8.39 -0.67
C LEU A 156 3.89 -9.01 -0.87
N GLY A 157 4.96 -8.26 -0.54
CA GLY A 157 6.34 -8.77 -0.54
C GLY A 157 6.55 -9.91 0.45
N ALA A 158 5.98 -9.82 1.65
CA ALA A 158 5.97 -10.90 2.62
C ALA A 158 5.16 -12.10 2.11
N TYR A 159 3.97 -11.86 1.55
CA TYR A 159 3.07 -12.91 1.09
C TYR A 159 3.68 -13.76 -0.03
N ILE A 160 4.32 -13.14 -1.02
CA ILE A 160 4.93 -13.88 -2.15
C ILE A 160 6.05 -14.82 -1.69
N LEU A 161 6.76 -14.47 -0.59
CA LEU A 161 7.80 -15.35 -0.01
C LEU A 161 7.21 -16.48 0.83
N LEU A 162 6.19 -16.19 1.65
CA LEU A 162 5.63 -17.19 2.56
C LEU A 162 4.67 -18.15 1.85
N TYR A 163 3.90 -17.64 0.88
CA TYR A 163 2.78 -18.33 0.25
C TYR A 163 2.79 -18.31 -1.29
N PRO A 164 3.94 -18.57 -1.95
CA PRO A 164 4.07 -18.35 -3.41
C PRO A 164 3.10 -19.19 -4.25
N LYS A 165 2.74 -20.38 -3.76
CA LYS A 165 1.91 -21.35 -4.51
C LYS A 165 0.42 -21.28 -4.16
N VAL A 166 0.04 -20.51 -3.16
CA VAL A 166 -1.37 -20.32 -2.81
C VAL A 166 -2.12 -19.71 -3.99
N ARG A 167 -3.31 -20.21 -4.27
CA ARG A 167 -4.16 -19.69 -5.33
C ARG A 167 -4.91 -18.45 -4.84
N VAL A 168 -4.85 -17.40 -5.64
CA VAL A 168 -5.58 -16.15 -5.42
C VAL A 168 -6.66 -16.04 -6.48
N HIS A 169 -7.90 -15.99 -6.04
CA HIS A 169 -9.04 -15.76 -6.91
C HIS A 169 -9.08 -14.31 -7.34
N THR A 170 -8.94 -14.11 -8.62
CA THR A 170 -8.72 -12.79 -9.23
C THR A 170 -9.77 -12.52 -10.29
N LEU A 171 -10.42 -11.35 -10.19
CA LEU A 171 -11.28 -10.82 -11.24
C LEU A 171 -10.40 -10.19 -12.32
N ILE A 172 -10.53 -10.65 -13.55
CA ILE A 172 -9.81 -10.16 -14.71
C ILE A 172 -10.82 -9.45 -15.62
N ILE A 173 -10.61 -8.15 -15.79
CA ILE A 173 -11.45 -7.32 -16.66
C ILE A 173 -10.63 -7.04 -17.92
N LEU A 174 -11.10 -7.56 -19.03
CA LEU A 174 -10.60 -7.28 -20.38
C LEU A 174 -11.62 -6.42 -21.13
N PRO A 175 -11.24 -5.69 -22.19
CA PRO A 175 -12.16 -4.78 -22.88
C PRO A 175 -13.47 -5.38 -23.36
N ILE A 176 -13.48 -6.66 -23.67
CA ILE A 176 -14.65 -7.38 -24.23
C ILE A 176 -15.08 -8.58 -23.38
N TYR A 177 -14.38 -8.88 -22.25
CA TYR A 177 -14.64 -10.07 -21.48
C TYR A 177 -14.26 -9.90 -20.01
N ILE A 178 -15.15 -10.30 -19.11
CA ILE A 178 -14.92 -10.32 -17.67
C ILE A 178 -14.89 -11.78 -17.22
N THR A 179 -13.84 -12.17 -16.53
CA THR A 179 -13.68 -13.55 -16.04
C THR A 179 -13.03 -13.57 -14.66
N THR A 180 -13.06 -14.73 -14.02
CA THR A 180 -12.35 -15.00 -12.78
C THR A 180 -11.38 -16.15 -12.98
N ALA A 181 -10.21 -16.08 -12.38
CA ALA A 181 -9.21 -17.13 -12.39
C ALA A 181 -8.59 -17.30 -11.00
N ALA A 182 -8.28 -18.54 -10.65
CA ALA A 182 -7.48 -18.87 -9.47
C ALA A 182 -6.01 -18.94 -9.89
N ILE A 183 -5.25 -17.89 -9.60
CA ILE A 183 -3.87 -17.70 -10.08
C ILE A 183 -2.92 -17.90 -8.90
N PRO A 184 -1.79 -18.64 -9.05
CA PRO A 184 -0.79 -18.72 -7.99
C PRO A 184 -0.28 -17.33 -7.57
N ALA A 185 -0.09 -17.12 -6.26
CA ALA A 185 0.29 -15.82 -5.72
C ALA A 185 1.57 -15.26 -6.37
N TRP A 186 2.57 -16.10 -6.64
CA TRP A 186 3.81 -15.65 -7.29
C TRP A 186 3.58 -15.08 -8.69
N VAL A 187 2.61 -15.61 -9.45
CA VAL A 187 2.25 -15.09 -10.79
C VAL A 187 1.53 -13.75 -10.65
N MET A 188 0.49 -13.72 -9.80
CA MET A 188 -0.33 -12.52 -9.64
C MET A 188 0.47 -11.35 -9.04
N LEU A 189 1.21 -11.60 -7.96
CA LEU A 189 2.01 -10.57 -7.28
C LEU A 189 3.28 -10.21 -8.07
N GLY A 190 3.88 -11.19 -8.76
CA GLY A 190 5.00 -10.97 -9.69
C GLY A 190 4.60 -10.07 -10.87
N TYR A 191 3.43 -10.31 -11.47
CA TYR A 191 2.86 -9.43 -12.49
C TYR A 191 2.58 -8.03 -11.92
N TRP A 192 1.98 -7.95 -10.72
CA TRP A 192 1.66 -6.68 -10.08
C TRP A 192 2.92 -5.83 -9.85
N ILE A 193 3.98 -6.40 -9.25
CA ILE A 193 5.23 -5.65 -9.02
C ILE A 193 5.95 -5.29 -10.31
N LEU A 194 5.91 -6.15 -11.31
CA LEU A 194 6.48 -5.85 -12.63
C LEU A 194 5.83 -4.60 -13.24
N ILE A 195 4.51 -4.49 -13.19
CA ILE A 195 3.80 -3.29 -13.65
C ILE A 195 4.21 -2.07 -12.84
N GLN A 196 4.40 -2.17 -11.51
CA GLN A 196 4.87 -1.04 -10.70
C GLN A 196 6.26 -0.57 -11.16
N VAL A 197 7.18 -1.50 -11.39
CA VAL A 197 8.55 -1.17 -11.85
C VAL A 197 8.51 -0.52 -13.24
N LEU A 198 7.81 -1.13 -14.20
CA LEU A 198 7.74 -0.60 -15.58
C LEU A 198 7.04 0.77 -15.62
N SER A 199 5.95 0.95 -14.89
CA SER A 199 5.25 2.23 -14.79
C SER A 199 6.10 3.29 -14.10
N GLY A 200 6.82 2.91 -13.03
CA GLY A 200 7.77 3.79 -12.34
C GLY A 200 8.88 4.27 -13.27
N LEU A 201 9.49 3.37 -14.02
CA LEU A 201 10.52 3.73 -15.00
C LEU A 201 9.98 4.62 -16.12
N GLY A 202 8.75 4.33 -16.60
CA GLY A 202 8.10 5.16 -17.62
C GLY A 202 7.69 6.54 -17.13
N SER A 203 7.48 6.71 -15.82
CA SER A 203 7.08 8.00 -15.22
C SER A 203 8.25 8.87 -14.75
N LEU A 204 9.51 8.42 -14.90
CA LEU A 204 10.68 9.17 -14.41
C LEU A 204 10.77 10.61 -14.94
N SER A 205 10.34 10.86 -16.17
CA SER A 205 10.31 12.21 -16.77
C SER A 205 9.13 13.06 -16.26
N GLU A 206 8.20 12.49 -15.52
CA GLU A 206 6.95 13.13 -15.12
C GLU A 206 6.73 13.13 -13.58
N LEU A 207 7.76 12.73 -12.81
CA LEU A 207 7.68 12.61 -11.35
C LEU A 207 7.21 13.88 -10.64
N GLU A 208 7.45 15.04 -11.24
CA GLU A 208 7.04 16.35 -10.70
C GLU A 208 5.59 16.73 -11.07
N LYS A 209 4.94 16.01 -11.99
CA LYS A 209 3.58 16.34 -12.45
C LYS A 209 2.48 15.67 -11.61
N GLY A 210 2.85 14.78 -10.71
CA GLY A 210 1.90 14.00 -9.90
C GLY A 210 1.50 12.69 -10.56
N GLY A 211 0.81 11.83 -9.81
CA GLY A 211 0.38 10.51 -10.26
C GLY A 211 0.57 9.45 -9.20
N VAL A 212 0.69 8.19 -9.62
CA VAL A 212 0.91 7.07 -8.72
C VAL A 212 2.37 7.06 -8.25
N ALA A 213 2.59 6.92 -6.94
CA ALA A 213 3.91 6.80 -6.32
C ALA A 213 4.47 5.37 -6.51
N PHE A 214 4.82 5.01 -7.73
CA PHE A 214 5.26 3.66 -8.09
C PHE A 214 6.48 3.19 -7.29
N PHE A 215 7.43 4.06 -7.03
CA PHE A 215 8.63 3.72 -6.26
C PHE A 215 8.34 3.52 -4.77
N ALA A 216 7.27 4.11 -4.23
CA ALA A 216 6.77 3.74 -2.91
C ALA A 216 6.30 2.28 -2.87
N HIS A 217 5.59 1.83 -3.92
CA HIS A 217 5.18 0.44 -4.02
C HIS A 217 6.37 -0.52 -4.12
N VAL A 218 7.35 -0.20 -4.96
CA VAL A 218 8.58 -0.98 -5.11
C VAL A 218 9.36 -1.03 -3.79
N GLY A 219 9.57 0.13 -3.15
CA GLY A 219 10.28 0.23 -1.87
C GLY A 219 9.60 -0.55 -0.75
N GLY A 220 8.28 -0.43 -0.62
CA GLY A 220 7.49 -1.21 0.34
C GLY A 220 7.58 -2.71 0.09
N PHE A 221 7.43 -3.14 -1.16
CA PHE A 221 7.53 -4.55 -1.56
C PHE A 221 8.89 -5.15 -1.22
N VAL A 222 9.99 -4.46 -1.56
CA VAL A 222 11.35 -4.88 -1.24
C VAL A 222 11.56 -4.92 0.28
N ALA A 223 11.10 -3.93 1.02
CA ALA A 223 11.15 -3.94 2.48
C ALA A 223 10.43 -5.17 3.05
N GLY A 224 9.26 -5.50 2.53
CA GLY A 224 8.51 -6.70 2.93
C GLY A 224 9.27 -7.99 2.66
N LEU A 225 9.88 -8.14 1.47
CA LEU A 225 10.72 -9.28 1.13
C LEU A 225 11.90 -9.46 2.11
N VAL A 226 12.56 -8.37 2.44
CA VAL A 226 13.78 -8.40 3.29
C VAL A 226 13.42 -8.66 4.76
N LEU A 227 12.38 -7.99 5.25
CA LEU A 227 12.06 -7.96 6.68
C LEU A 227 11.21 -9.16 7.14
N VAL A 228 10.46 -9.83 6.26
CA VAL A 228 9.49 -10.86 6.65
C VAL A 228 10.07 -11.89 7.58
N LYS A 229 11.28 -12.39 7.33
CA LYS A 229 11.93 -13.45 8.14
C LYS A 229 12.25 -13.01 9.57
N LEU A 230 12.37 -11.71 9.83
CA LEU A 230 12.61 -11.16 11.16
C LEU A 230 11.31 -11.08 11.99
N PHE A 231 10.16 -11.00 11.32
CA PHE A 231 8.86 -10.80 11.95
C PHE A 231 8.03 -12.08 12.09
N VAL A 232 8.24 -13.08 11.23
CA VAL A 232 7.52 -14.37 11.34
C VAL A 232 7.80 -15.03 12.69
N SER A 233 6.76 -15.46 13.36
CA SER A 233 6.87 -16.16 14.65
C SER A 233 7.21 -17.62 14.42
N ARG A 234 8.21 -18.15 15.16
CA ARG A 234 8.61 -19.57 15.10
C ARG A 234 7.49 -20.50 15.54
N ASP A 235 6.63 -20.02 16.44
CA ASP A 235 5.50 -20.77 17.01
C ASP A 235 4.25 -20.73 16.10
N ARG A 236 4.31 -20.01 15.00
CA ARG A 236 3.23 -19.87 13.99
C ARG A 236 3.78 -20.14 12.61
N PRO A 237 4.17 -21.39 12.31
CA PRO A 237 4.62 -21.71 10.96
C PRO A 237 3.47 -21.47 9.97
N PRO A 238 3.78 -21.00 8.75
CA PRO A 238 2.77 -20.86 7.72
C PRO A 238 2.04 -22.20 7.54
N PRO A 239 0.69 -22.20 7.48
CA PRO A 239 -0.09 -23.41 7.30
C PRO A 239 0.34 -24.12 6.01
N PRO A 240 0.36 -25.47 5.99
CA PRO A 240 0.71 -26.22 4.79
C PRO A 240 -0.29 -25.89 3.68
N PRO A 241 0.18 -25.83 2.41
CA PRO A 241 -0.70 -25.54 1.27
C PRO A 241 -1.90 -26.50 1.23
N PRO A 242 -3.08 -26.04 0.81
CA PRO A 242 -4.34 -26.79 0.89
C PRO A 242 -4.33 -28.20 0.29
N TYR A 243 -3.49 -28.45 -0.72
CA TYR A 243 -3.38 -29.77 -1.36
C TYR A 243 -2.66 -30.83 -0.51
N TYR A 244 -2.02 -30.47 0.60
CA TYR A 244 -1.45 -31.44 1.55
C TYR A 244 -2.50 -31.93 2.57
N ARG A 245 -3.58 -31.14 2.84
CA ARG A 245 -4.64 -31.56 3.76
C ARG A 245 -5.56 -32.66 3.22
N SER A 246 -5.62 -32.87 1.90
CA SER A 246 -6.49 -33.88 1.28
C SER A 246 -5.90 -35.30 1.25
N ARG A 247 -4.72 -35.55 1.81
CA ARG A 247 -4.08 -36.89 1.85
C ARG A 247 -4.09 -37.55 3.23
N GLU A 248 -4.65 -36.91 4.24
CA GLU A 248 -4.73 -37.45 5.60
C GLU A 248 -6.16 -37.82 6.03
N VAL A 249 -7.07 -38.11 5.07
CA VAL A 249 -8.42 -38.64 5.34
C VAL A 249 -8.59 -40.00 4.67
#